data_893500544e96dbe704bc8109822b632f
#
_entry.id   893500544e96dbe704bc8109822b632f
#
_cell.length_a   1.000
_cell.length_b   1.000
_cell.length_c   1.000
_cell.angle_alpha   90.00
_cell.angle_beta   90.00
_cell.angle_gamma   90.00
#
_symmetry.space_group_name_H-M   'P 1'
#
loop_
_entity.id
_entity.type
_entity.pdbx_description
1 polymer ?
#
loop_
_entity_poly.entity_id
_entity_poly.type
_entity_poly.pdbx_seq_one_letter_code
_entity_poly.pdbx_strand_id
1 'polypeptide(L)'
;QGTDVSKLDYDTLVLCEDPGTTLIEEFTHKKTYNNMNRQLLTTKEGLKKATRKYAMKLRSDLILTSDNFLEYFDKFEARGNNYNLFKHKILTDVLFTRYNIKTGKFENRVIIPFHISDWWLFGLKEDLNTYFMDTELVKEPEFTRYFNLEDNREKLSPYGRARFKFAPEQYFGYSCFARNFDDIYMEDAADYSEELMEKFRQALVNNFIILEFKQSGIYLNKYPCSKNEKFSGDQYIGLYNFWRYENEYKKYCDNTYEITTKDSFFENEKLGYSKLRVYKHISKLTDSSTTCTAKLEQLFIGIPISAMCYLIDVLKEQLGTNKEQK
;
A
#
# COMPACT_ATOMS: atom_id res chain seq x y z
N GLN A 1 -27.94 -8.75 -4.32
CA GLN A 1 -29.36 -8.63 -4.73
C GLN A 1 -29.91 -7.31 -4.18
N GLY A 2 -30.55 -6.50 -5.04
CA GLY A 2 -31.34 -5.35 -4.61
C GLY A 2 -30.69 -3.97 -4.69
N THR A 3 -29.45 -3.82 -5.20
CA THR A 3 -28.94 -2.49 -5.48
C THR A 3 -29.62 -1.94 -6.74
N ASP A 4 -30.31 -0.82 -6.62
CA ASP A 4 -30.90 -0.14 -7.75
C ASP A 4 -29.78 0.51 -8.60
N VAL A 5 -29.58 0.01 -9.81
CA VAL A 5 -28.59 0.50 -10.76
C VAL A 5 -29.24 1.28 -11.91
N SER A 6 -30.56 1.52 -11.87
CA SER A 6 -31.30 2.17 -12.94
C SER A 6 -30.86 3.61 -13.25
N LYS A 7 -30.19 4.25 -12.28
CA LYS A 7 -29.66 5.62 -12.42
C LYS A 7 -28.18 5.67 -12.85
N LEU A 8 -27.54 4.53 -13.02
CA LEU A 8 -26.16 4.46 -13.49
C LEU A 8 -26.14 4.40 -15.01
N ASP A 9 -25.28 5.20 -15.61
CA ASP A 9 -24.97 5.13 -17.06
C ASP A 9 -23.88 4.07 -17.28
N TYR A 10 -24.19 3.00 -18.02
CA TYR A 10 -23.26 1.90 -18.30
C TYR A 10 -23.56 1.25 -19.66
N ASP A 11 -22.52 0.85 -20.36
CA ASP A 11 -22.67 0.07 -21.62
C ASP A 11 -23.08 -1.39 -21.33
N THR A 12 -22.53 -1.97 -20.26
CA THR A 12 -22.76 -3.37 -19.90
C THR A 12 -22.84 -3.56 -18.40
N LEU A 13 -23.93 -4.14 -17.92
CA LEU A 13 -24.09 -4.58 -16.54
C LEU A 13 -23.65 -6.03 -16.39
N VAL A 14 -22.69 -6.28 -15.50
CA VAL A 14 -22.23 -7.63 -15.18
C VAL A 14 -22.70 -8.01 -13.78
N LEU A 15 -23.62 -8.95 -13.68
CA LEU A 15 -24.11 -9.50 -12.42
C LEU A 15 -23.36 -10.78 -12.08
N CYS A 16 -22.85 -10.87 -10.87
CA CYS A 16 -22.14 -12.03 -10.35
C CYS A 16 -22.93 -12.65 -9.20
N GLU A 17 -22.85 -13.97 -9.06
CA GLU A 17 -23.26 -14.63 -7.83
C GLU A 17 -22.35 -14.15 -6.69
N ASP A 18 -22.95 -13.82 -5.55
CA ASP A 18 -22.21 -13.25 -4.42
C ASP A 18 -21.36 -14.34 -3.73
N PRO A 19 -20.03 -14.27 -3.79
CA PRO A 19 -19.13 -15.23 -3.14
C PRO A 19 -19.07 -15.03 -1.61
N GLY A 20 -19.81 -14.09 -1.07
CA GLY A 20 -19.78 -13.72 0.34
C GLY A 20 -18.63 -12.76 0.72
N THR A 21 -18.66 -12.37 1.98
CA THR A 21 -17.59 -11.60 2.61
C THR A 21 -16.57 -12.53 3.26
N THR A 22 -15.34 -12.06 3.46
CA THR A 22 -14.31 -12.78 4.20
C THR A 22 -14.10 -12.17 5.58
N LEU A 23 -13.96 -13.00 6.61
CA LEU A 23 -13.71 -12.55 7.97
C LEU A 23 -12.24 -12.15 8.11
N ILE A 24 -11.94 -10.92 8.54
CA ILE A 24 -10.57 -10.46 8.75
C ILE A 24 -10.20 -10.34 10.21
N GLU A 25 -11.17 -10.11 11.08
CA GLU A 25 -10.94 -9.88 12.50
C GLU A 25 -12.17 -10.28 13.32
N GLU A 26 -11.95 -10.96 14.43
CA GLU A 26 -13.01 -11.35 15.35
C GLU A 26 -12.62 -11.00 16.79
N PHE A 27 -13.45 -10.20 17.45
CA PHE A 27 -13.36 -9.88 18.87
C PHE A 27 -14.58 -10.43 19.60
N THR A 28 -14.52 -10.44 20.92
CA THR A 28 -15.54 -11.01 21.83
C THR A 28 -16.98 -10.75 21.42
N HIS A 29 -17.26 -9.59 20.80
CA HIS A 29 -18.63 -9.22 20.38
C HIS A 29 -18.69 -8.51 19.02
N LYS A 30 -17.57 -8.46 18.27
CA LYS A 30 -17.50 -7.75 17.00
C LYS A 30 -16.72 -8.54 15.97
N LYS A 31 -17.32 -8.71 14.78
CA LYS A 31 -16.67 -9.29 13.61
C LYS A 31 -16.48 -8.20 12.57
N THR A 32 -15.29 -8.16 12.00
CA THR A 32 -14.95 -7.26 10.88
C THR A 32 -14.74 -8.10 9.62
N TYR A 33 -15.37 -7.69 8.55
CA TYR A 33 -15.34 -8.39 7.27
C TYR A 33 -14.75 -7.49 6.18
N ASN A 34 -14.16 -8.11 5.15
CA ASN A 34 -13.83 -7.44 3.91
C ASN A 34 -14.55 -8.08 2.71
N ASN A 35 -14.41 -7.44 1.56
CA ASN A 35 -15.04 -7.84 0.31
C ASN A 35 -14.02 -8.39 -0.71
N MET A 36 -12.94 -8.96 -0.28
CA MET A 36 -11.84 -9.43 -1.12
C MET A 36 -12.31 -10.35 -2.25
N ASN A 37 -13.09 -11.40 -1.93
CA ASN A 37 -13.63 -12.31 -2.94
C ASN A 37 -14.62 -11.61 -3.88
N ARG A 38 -15.47 -10.72 -3.35
CA ARG A 38 -16.40 -9.92 -4.17
C ARG A 38 -15.63 -9.04 -5.15
N GLN A 39 -14.59 -8.39 -4.68
CA GLN A 39 -13.74 -7.51 -5.48
C GLN A 39 -13.02 -8.31 -6.58
N LEU A 40 -12.42 -9.44 -6.23
CA LEU A 40 -11.71 -10.28 -7.18
C LEU A 40 -12.66 -10.82 -8.26
N LEU A 41 -13.81 -11.37 -7.85
CA LEU A 41 -14.80 -11.93 -8.78
C LEU A 41 -15.33 -10.86 -9.73
N THR A 42 -15.76 -9.71 -9.20
CA THR A 42 -16.32 -8.65 -10.05
C THR A 42 -15.27 -8.04 -10.99
N THR A 43 -14.01 -7.95 -10.55
CA THR A 43 -12.89 -7.52 -11.42
C THR A 43 -12.68 -8.50 -12.58
N LYS A 44 -12.63 -9.81 -12.30
CA LYS A 44 -12.47 -10.85 -13.33
C LYS A 44 -13.62 -10.83 -14.33
N GLU A 45 -14.84 -10.79 -13.85
CA GLU A 45 -16.02 -10.82 -14.72
C GLU A 45 -16.13 -9.52 -15.55
N GLY A 46 -15.77 -8.37 -14.97
CA GLY A 46 -15.67 -7.11 -15.71
C GLY A 46 -14.58 -7.15 -16.81
N LEU A 47 -13.40 -7.65 -16.50
CA LEU A 47 -12.31 -7.80 -17.48
C LEU A 47 -12.66 -8.76 -18.63
N LYS A 48 -13.42 -9.84 -18.38
CA LYS A 48 -13.93 -10.73 -19.44
C LYS A 48 -14.83 -9.99 -20.40
N LYS A 49 -15.63 -9.04 -19.92
CA LYS A 49 -16.56 -8.25 -20.73
C LYS A 49 -15.93 -7.02 -21.41
N ALA A 50 -14.84 -6.52 -20.88
CA ALA A 50 -14.12 -5.38 -21.46
C ALA A 50 -13.64 -5.74 -22.89
N THR A 51 -13.89 -4.85 -23.86
CA THR A 51 -13.55 -5.07 -25.28
C THR A 51 -12.45 -4.13 -25.77
N ARG A 52 -12.13 -3.08 -25.02
CA ARG A 52 -11.12 -2.08 -25.39
C ARG A 52 -9.70 -2.56 -25.07
N LYS A 53 -8.72 -1.97 -25.74
CA LYS A 53 -7.28 -2.23 -25.53
C LYS A 53 -6.85 -1.90 -24.10
N TYR A 54 -7.35 -0.79 -23.55
CA TYR A 54 -7.09 -0.34 -22.20
C TYR A 54 -8.28 -0.64 -21.30
N ALA A 55 -8.01 -0.92 -20.04
CA ALA A 55 -9.02 -1.10 -19.01
C ALA A 55 -8.64 -0.40 -17.71
N MET A 56 -9.65 0.03 -16.98
CA MET A 56 -9.51 0.61 -15.66
C MET A 56 -10.32 -0.21 -14.65
N LYS A 57 -9.68 -0.67 -13.59
CA LYS A 57 -10.36 -1.16 -12.41
C LYS A 57 -10.50 -0.01 -11.43
N LEU A 58 -11.73 0.32 -11.06
CA LEU A 58 -12.05 1.39 -10.11
C LEU A 58 -13.05 0.88 -9.07
N ARG A 59 -12.78 1.11 -7.81
CA ARG A 59 -13.74 0.82 -6.73
C ARG A 59 -14.91 1.79 -6.77
N SER A 60 -16.09 1.31 -6.44
CA SER A 60 -17.34 2.11 -6.46
C SER A 60 -17.38 3.25 -5.43
N ASP A 61 -16.48 3.27 -4.44
CA ASP A 61 -16.36 4.34 -3.45
C ASP A 61 -15.26 5.36 -3.79
N LEU A 62 -14.67 5.28 -5.00
CA LEU A 62 -13.71 6.23 -5.54
C LEU A 62 -14.36 7.12 -6.61
N ILE A 63 -13.85 8.33 -6.72
CA ILE A 63 -14.25 9.28 -7.76
C ILE A 63 -13.00 9.62 -8.58
N LEU A 64 -13.09 9.48 -9.89
CA LEU A 64 -12.09 9.99 -10.83
C LEU A 64 -12.41 11.46 -11.13
N THR A 65 -11.52 12.36 -10.74
CA THR A 65 -11.73 13.81 -10.86
C THR A 65 -10.98 14.44 -12.04
N SER A 66 -10.01 13.74 -12.60
CA SER A 66 -9.24 14.16 -13.76
C SER A 66 -8.63 12.96 -14.48
N ASP A 67 -8.09 13.20 -15.65
CA ASP A 67 -7.34 12.25 -16.46
C ASP A 67 -5.81 12.45 -16.38
N ASN A 68 -5.33 13.17 -15.38
CA ASN A 68 -3.90 13.49 -15.20
C ASN A 68 -3.00 12.24 -15.20
N PHE A 69 -3.52 11.08 -14.81
CA PHE A 69 -2.77 9.83 -14.84
C PHE A 69 -2.25 9.45 -16.22
N LEU A 70 -2.92 9.91 -17.29
CA LEU A 70 -2.48 9.64 -18.67
C LEU A 70 -1.10 10.23 -18.98
N GLU A 71 -0.72 11.34 -18.33
CA GLU A 71 0.60 11.96 -18.48
C GLU A 71 1.74 11.06 -17.99
N TYR A 72 1.40 10.09 -17.14
CA TYR A 72 2.36 9.17 -16.53
C TYR A 72 2.42 7.81 -17.23
N PHE A 73 1.46 7.49 -18.09
CA PHE A 73 1.30 6.15 -18.65
C PHE A 73 2.55 5.70 -19.44
N ASP A 74 3.10 6.60 -20.26
CA ASP A 74 4.28 6.33 -21.07
C ASP A 74 5.56 7.00 -20.50
N LYS A 75 5.52 7.55 -19.29
CA LYS A 75 6.65 8.32 -18.73
C LYS A 75 7.81 7.44 -18.24
N PHE A 76 7.53 6.23 -17.77
CA PHE A 76 8.51 5.35 -17.11
C PHE A 76 8.70 4.06 -17.92
N GLU A 77 9.16 4.19 -19.17
CA GLU A 77 9.25 3.07 -20.11
C GLU A 77 10.42 2.11 -19.80
N ALA A 78 11.55 2.62 -19.29
CA ALA A 78 12.72 1.79 -19.01
C ALA A 78 12.40 0.72 -17.96
N ARG A 79 13.08 -0.43 -18.10
CA ARG A 79 12.92 -1.59 -17.25
C ARG A 79 14.27 -2.18 -16.88
N GLY A 80 14.36 -2.72 -15.66
CA GLY A 80 15.49 -3.56 -15.26
C GLY A 80 15.40 -4.96 -15.88
N ASN A 81 16.39 -5.79 -15.57
CA ASN A 81 16.52 -7.11 -16.17
C ASN A 81 15.61 -8.17 -15.55
N ASN A 82 15.17 -7.98 -14.29
CA ASN A 82 14.49 -9.00 -13.51
C ASN A 82 13.01 -8.68 -13.31
N TYR A 83 12.19 -9.69 -13.17
CA TYR A 83 10.76 -9.61 -12.79
C TYR A 83 9.90 -8.76 -13.74
N ASN A 84 10.24 -8.71 -15.03
CA ASN A 84 9.40 -8.12 -16.07
C ASN A 84 8.27 -9.09 -16.42
N LEU A 85 7.03 -8.69 -16.18
CA LEU A 85 5.86 -9.53 -16.39
C LEU A 85 4.89 -8.93 -17.41
N PHE A 86 4.55 -7.66 -17.26
CA PHE A 86 3.54 -6.98 -18.08
C PHE A 86 4.15 -6.40 -19.35
N LYS A 87 3.35 -6.32 -20.41
CA LYS A 87 3.76 -5.67 -21.67
C LYS A 87 3.96 -4.16 -21.47
N HIS A 88 3.03 -3.55 -20.69
CA HIS A 88 3.12 -2.15 -20.28
C HIS A 88 2.95 -2.05 -18.76
N LYS A 89 3.55 -1.05 -18.13
CA LYS A 89 3.38 -0.85 -16.69
C LYS A 89 1.94 -0.46 -16.37
N ILE A 90 1.39 -1.06 -15.33
CA ILE A 90 0.08 -0.74 -14.80
C ILE A 90 0.20 0.47 -13.88
N LEU A 91 -0.64 1.49 -14.09
CA LEU A 91 -0.77 2.59 -13.16
C LEU A 91 -1.58 2.15 -11.95
N THR A 92 -1.14 2.52 -10.76
CA THR A 92 -1.90 2.42 -9.53
C THR A 92 -1.55 3.57 -8.60
N ASP A 93 -2.19 3.68 -7.46
CA ASP A 93 -1.95 4.77 -6.54
C ASP A 93 -1.25 4.35 -5.24
N VAL A 94 -0.84 5.36 -4.49
CA VAL A 94 -0.21 5.21 -3.19
C VAL A 94 -1.11 4.53 -2.15
N LEU A 95 -2.42 4.47 -2.35
CA LEU A 95 -3.42 4.02 -1.39
C LEU A 95 -3.95 2.59 -1.66
N PHE A 96 -3.52 1.56 -1.06
CA PHE A 96 -2.48 1.34 -0.07
C PHE A 96 -1.34 0.49 -0.65
N THR A 97 -0.51 1.05 -1.52
CA THR A 97 0.74 0.39 -1.85
C THR A 97 1.69 0.60 -0.67
N ARG A 98 2.06 -0.48 0.03
CA ARG A 98 2.79 -0.37 1.29
C ARG A 98 4.26 -0.75 1.15
N TYR A 99 5.10 0.05 1.77
CA TYR A 99 6.50 -0.27 2.02
C TYR A 99 6.67 -1.01 3.35
N ASN A 100 6.02 -0.51 4.40
CA ASN A 100 6.02 -1.11 5.72
C ASN A 100 4.74 -0.81 6.48
N ILE A 101 4.54 -1.52 7.58
CA ILE A 101 3.48 -1.23 8.54
C ILE A 101 4.04 -1.12 9.95
N LYS A 102 3.38 -0.32 10.78
CA LYS A 102 3.70 -0.18 12.19
C LYS A 102 3.14 -1.36 12.96
N THR A 103 3.99 -1.99 13.79
CA THR A 103 3.62 -3.09 14.67
C THR A 103 3.73 -2.67 16.13
N GLY A 104 2.70 -2.97 16.93
CA GLY A 104 2.71 -2.73 18.37
C GLY A 104 2.63 -1.27 18.81
N LYS A 105 3.04 -0.99 20.04
CA LYS A 105 2.97 0.35 20.68
C LYS A 105 4.17 1.24 20.36
N PHE A 106 5.30 0.65 20.04
CA PHE A 106 6.53 1.35 19.70
C PHE A 106 6.63 1.58 18.18
N GLU A 107 7.57 2.42 17.75
CA GLU A 107 7.79 2.74 16.33
C GLU A 107 8.39 1.56 15.53
N ASN A 108 8.23 0.33 16.01
CA ASN A 108 8.65 -0.85 15.28
C ASN A 108 7.83 -1.00 14.01
N ARG A 109 8.52 -1.15 12.88
CA ARG A 109 7.92 -1.34 11.57
C ARG A 109 8.44 -2.62 10.94
N VAL A 110 7.57 -3.32 10.25
CA VAL A 110 7.93 -4.49 9.44
C VAL A 110 7.66 -4.18 7.97
N ILE A 111 8.60 -4.58 7.13
CA ILE A 111 8.44 -4.48 5.68
C ILE A 111 7.34 -5.43 5.20
N ILE A 112 6.62 -5.02 4.17
CA ILE A 112 5.48 -5.77 3.62
C ILE A 112 5.67 -5.94 2.11
N PRO A 113 6.35 -7.02 1.68
CA PRO A 113 6.54 -7.29 0.25
C PRO A 113 5.21 -7.54 -0.47
N PHE A 114 5.15 -7.20 -1.75
CA PHE A 114 4.03 -7.43 -2.66
C PHE A 114 2.69 -6.80 -2.27
N HIS A 115 2.69 -5.82 -1.36
CA HIS A 115 1.48 -5.10 -0.98
C HIS A 115 1.23 -3.94 -1.95
N ILE A 116 0.51 -4.21 -3.04
CA ILE A 116 0.23 -3.29 -4.14
C ILE A 116 -1.24 -2.89 -4.07
N SER A 117 -1.53 -1.60 -4.18
CA SER A 117 -2.91 -1.09 -4.16
C SER A 117 -3.79 -1.81 -5.17
N ASP A 118 -4.96 -2.21 -4.71
CA ASP A 118 -6.00 -2.84 -5.51
C ASP A 118 -7.23 -1.94 -5.69
N TRP A 119 -7.12 -0.67 -5.27
CA TRP A 119 -8.24 0.26 -5.24
C TRP A 119 -8.54 0.84 -6.60
N TRP A 120 -7.50 1.20 -7.34
CA TRP A 120 -7.52 1.70 -8.70
C TRP A 120 -6.33 1.17 -9.48
N LEU A 121 -6.59 0.66 -10.68
CA LEU A 121 -5.55 0.23 -11.62
C LEU A 121 -5.96 0.62 -13.04
N PHE A 122 -5.01 1.10 -13.84
CA PHE A 122 -5.19 1.41 -15.25
C PHE A 122 -4.04 0.86 -16.07
N GLY A 123 -4.33 0.22 -17.20
CA GLY A 123 -3.30 -0.33 -18.07
C GLY A 123 -3.87 -1.04 -19.29
N LEU A 124 -3.02 -1.79 -19.98
CA LEU A 124 -3.48 -2.70 -21.01
C LEU A 124 -4.39 -3.76 -20.39
N LYS A 125 -5.51 -4.05 -21.04
CA LYS A 125 -6.43 -5.11 -20.58
C LYS A 125 -5.72 -6.44 -20.39
N GLU A 126 -4.79 -6.79 -21.29
CA GLU A 126 -4.04 -8.04 -21.19
C GLU A 126 -3.15 -8.11 -19.95
N ASP A 127 -2.54 -6.99 -19.53
CA ASP A 127 -1.72 -6.93 -18.32
C ASP A 127 -2.57 -7.03 -17.07
N LEU A 128 -3.75 -6.38 -17.05
CA LEU A 128 -4.72 -6.56 -15.98
C LEU A 128 -5.28 -7.99 -15.91
N ASN A 129 -5.45 -8.66 -17.05
CA ASN A 129 -5.78 -10.08 -17.08
C ASN A 129 -4.69 -10.94 -16.46
N THR A 130 -3.42 -10.70 -16.81
CA THR A 130 -2.27 -11.39 -16.22
C THR A 130 -2.23 -11.17 -14.70
N TYR A 131 -2.57 -9.98 -14.23
CA TYR A 131 -2.58 -9.66 -12.81
C TYR A 131 -3.69 -10.40 -12.03
N PHE A 132 -4.92 -10.47 -12.56
CA PHE A 132 -6.07 -10.93 -11.80
C PHE A 132 -6.62 -12.31 -12.16
N MET A 133 -6.59 -12.73 -13.45
CA MET A 133 -7.45 -13.82 -13.93
C MET A 133 -7.18 -15.19 -13.28
N ASP A 134 -5.92 -15.50 -12.98
CA ASP A 134 -5.53 -16.77 -12.39
C ASP A 134 -5.43 -16.72 -10.84
N THR A 135 -5.74 -15.58 -10.22
CA THR A 135 -5.79 -15.48 -8.77
C THR A 135 -7.06 -16.17 -8.24
N GLU A 136 -6.94 -17.09 -7.32
CA GLU A 136 -8.06 -17.84 -6.77
C GLU A 136 -8.85 -17.04 -5.73
N LEU A 137 -10.13 -17.36 -5.55
CA LEU A 137 -10.91 -16.87 -4.42
C LEU A 137 -10.39 -17.52 -3.15
N VAL A 138 -10.28 -16.73 -2.09
CA VAL A 138 -9.81 -17.25 -0.80
C VAL A 138 -10.92 -18.02 -0.08
N LYS A 139 -10.54 -19.02 0.70
CA LYS A 139 -11.45 -19.89 1.45
C LYS A 139 -11.31 -19.65 2.95
N GLU A 140 -12.40 -19.84 3.68
CA GLU A 140 -12.41 -19.90 5.13
C GLU A 140 -12.41 -21.37 5.60
N PRO A 141 -11.75 -21.68 6.73
CA PRO A 141 -10.97 -20.78 7.61
C PRO A 141 -9.49 -20.66 7.20
N GLU A 142 -9.02 -21.44 6.21
CA GLU A 142 -7.61 -21.65 5.90
C GLU A 142 -6.88 -20.36 5.53
N PHE A 143 -7.60 -19.38 4.96
CA PHE A 143 -7.04 -18.10 4.62
C PHE A 143 -7.40 -17.03 5.65
N THR A 144 -8.68 -16.89 5.97
CA THR A 144 -9.18 -15.72 6.73
C THR A 144 -8.96 -15.84 8.24
N ARG A 145 -8.74 -17.06 8.74
CA ARG A 145 -8.43 -17.37 10.14
C ARG A 145 -7.05 -17.99 10.32
N TYR A 146 -6.17 -17.85 9.36
CA TYR A 146 -4.89 -18.53 9.26
C TYR A 146 -4.08 -18.46 10.56
N PHE A 147 -3.86 -17.28 11.12
CA PHE A 147 -3.11 -17.11 12.38
C PHE A 147 -3.87 -17.53 13.63
N ASN A 148 -5.10 -18.04 13.51
CA ASN A 148 -5.87 -18.64 14.60
C ASN A 148 -5.91 -20.17 14.52
N LEU A 149 -5.46 -20.77 13.41
CA LEU A 149 -5.38 -22.22 13.28
C LEU A 149 -4.34 -22.79 14.26
N GLU A 150 -4.54 -24.02 14.71
CA GLU A 150 -3.71 -24.63 15.74
C GLU A 150 -2.25 -24.62 15.39
N ASP A 151 -1.91 -24.98 14.16
CA ASP A 151 -0.54 -25.02 13.64
C ASP A 151 0.13 -23.64 13.50
N ASN A 152 -0.65 -22.56 13.56
CA ASN A 152 -0.18 -21.18 13.36
C ASN A 152 -0.42 -20.27 14.57
N ARG A 153 -0.89 -20.79 15.70
CA ARG A 153 -1.24 -19.97 16.89
C ARG A 153 -0.08 -19.18 17.47
N GLU A 154 1.14 -19.69 17.35
CA GLU A 154 2.34 -19.03 17.84
C GLU A 154 2.84 -17.93 16.89
N LYS A 155 2.42 -17.95 15.63
CA LYS A 155 2.78 -16.93 14.66
C LYS A 155 2.01 -15.63 14.91
N LEU A 156 2.71 -14.50 14.85
CA LEU A 156 2.11 -13.19 15.03
C LEU A 156 1.81 -12.56 13.66
N SER A 157 0.54 -12.23 13.44
CA SER A 157 0.16 -11.48 12.25
C SER A 157 0.82 -10.09 12.26
N PRO A 158 1.50 -9.67 11.20
CA PRO A 158 2.04 -8.31 11.08
C PRO A 158 0.93 -7.25 11.04
N TYR A 159 -0.30 -7.65 10.72
CA TYR A 159 -1.48 -6.81 10.71
C TYR A 159 -2.21 -6.74 12.06
N GLY A 160 -1.52 -7.06 13.15
CA GLY A 160 -2.05 -6.97 14.51
C GLY A 160 -3.15 -7.98 14.77
N ARG A 161 -4.40 -7.53 14.91
CA ARG A 161 -5.55 -8.40 15.22
C ARG A 161 -6.14 -9.13 14.03
N ALA A 162 -5.84 -8.68 12.81
CA ALA A 162 -6.26 -9.38 11.61
C ALA A 162 -5.57 -10.74 11.52
N ARG A 163 -6.31 -11.79 11.15
CA ARG A 163 -5.86 -13.17 11.18
C ARG A 163 -5.77 -13.82 9.81
N PHE A 164 -5.98 -13.06 8.75
CA PHE A 164 -5.87 -13.53 7.38
C PHE A 164 -4.41 -13.88 7.01
N LYS A 165 -4.23 -14.87 6.16
CA LYS A 165 -2.92 -15.33 5.69
C LYS A 165 -2.13 -14.20 5.01
N PHE A 166 -2.80 -13.40 4.15
CA PHE A 166 -2.28 -12.21 3.50
C PHE A 166 -3.32 -11.09 3.52
N ALA A 167 -2.91 -9.82 3.55
CA ALA A 167 -3.82 -8.72 3.26
C ALA A 167 -4.33 -8.82 1.81
N PRO A 168 -5.52 -8.29 1.47
CA PRO A 168 -6.05 -8.36 0.11
C PRO A 168 -5.08 -7.84 -0.95
N GLU A 169 -4.53 -6.66 -0.73
CA GLU A 169 -3.58 -6.01 -1.62
C GLU A 169 -2.28 -6.84 -1.76
N GLN A 170 -1.83 -7.46 -0.68
CA GLN A 170 -0.66 -8.34 -0.68
C GLN A 170 -0.96 -9.67 -1.40
N TYR A 171 -2.14 -10.23 -1.18
CA TYR A 171 -2.54 -11.48 -1.83
C TYR A 171 -2.57 -11.35 -3.35
N PHE A 172 -3.16 -10.29 -3.88
CA PHE A 172 -3.22 -10.08 -5.33
C PHE A 172 -1.81 -9.87 -5.92
N GLY A 173 -1.00 -9.02 -5.29
CA GLY A 173 0.38 -8.78 -5.72
C GLY A 173 1.22 -10.06 -5.66
N TYR A 174 1.28 -10.69 -4.48
CA TYR A 174 2.06 -11.92 -4.28
C TYR A 174 1.60 -13.04 -5.22
N SER A 175 0.30 -13.34 -5.30
CA SER A 175 -0.22 -14.42 -6.14
C SER A 175 0.13 -14.24 -7.61
N CYS A 176 0.14 -13.01 -8.11
CA CYS A 176 0.54 -12.73 -9.49
C CYS A 176 2.01 -13.05 -9.73
N PHE A 177 2.91 -12.53 -8.90
CA PHE A 177 4.34 -12.70 -9.11
C PHE A 177 4.82 -14.12 -8.78
N ALA A 178 4.32 -14.75 -7.73
CA ALA A 178 4.69 -16.12 -7.36
C ALA A 178 4.30 -17.17 -8.42
N ARG A 179 3.24 -16.92 -9.20
CA ARG A 179 2.87 -17.83 -10.33
C ARG A 179 3.84 -17.71 -11.52
N ASN A 180 4.54 -16.60 -11.65
CA ASN A 180 5.35 -16.30 -12.83
C ASN A 180 6.85 -16.34 -12.56
N PHE A 181 7.29 -16.41 -11.29
CA PHE A 181 8.70 -16.41 -10.90
C PHE A 181 8.91 -17.40 -9.74
N ASP A 182 9.61 -18.49 -10.02
CA ASP A 182 9.82 -19.62 -9.09
C ASP A 182 10.60 -19.23 -7.82
N ASP A 183 11.36 -18.15 -7.87
CA ASP A 183 12.16 -17.64 -6.77
C ASP A 183 11.39 -16.65 -5.85
N ILE A 184 10.10 -16.41 -6.12
CA ILE A 184 9.20 -15.61 -5.29
C ILE A 184 8.29 -16.52 -4.48
N TYR A 185 8.59 -16.67 -3.19
CA TYR A 185 7.80 -17.50 -2.28
C TYR A 185 7.61 -16.80 -0.93
N MET A 186 6.38 -16.86 -0.43
CA MET A 186 5.98 -16.47 0.93
C MET A 186 4.99 -17.49 1.47
N GLU A 187 5.24 -18.03 2.63
CA GLU A 187 4.28 -18.91 3.34
C GLU A 187 3.04 -18.11 3.75
N ASP A 188 3.26 -16.96 4.40
CA ASP A 188 2.22 -16.07 4.92
C ASP A 188 2.74 -14.62 5.07
N ALA A 189 1.89 -13.72 5.57
CA ALA A 189 2.23 -12.31 5.71
C ALA A 189 3.35 -12.03 6.73
N ALA A 190 3.68 -12.97 7.61
CA ALA A 190 4.78 -12.83 8.56
C ALA A 190 6.11 -13.33 7.97
N ASP A 191 6.08 -13.95 6.80
CA ASP A 191 7.26 -14.39 6.07
C ASP A 191 7.79 -13.23 5.20
N TYR A 192 8.64 -12.39 5.79
CA TYR A 192 9.26 -11.25 5.13
C TYR A 192 10.76 -11.22 5.41
N SER A 193 11.52 -10.85 4.39
CA SER A 193 12.98 -10.68 4.45
C SER A 193 13.42 -9.51 3.57
N GLU A 194 14.62 -9.00 3.79
CA GLU A 194 15.19 -7.96 2.91
C GLU A 194 15.42 -8.49 1.48
N GLU A 195 15.75 -9.76 1.32
CA GLU A 195 15.86 -10.40 -0.01
C GLU A 195 14.52 -10.36 -0.74
N LEU A 196 13.45 -10.77 -0.08
CA LEU A 196 12.11 -10.76 -0.64
C LEU A 196 11.61 -9.34 -0.94
N MET A 197 11.96 -8.38 -0.07
CA MET A 197 11.66 -6.97 -0.30
C MET A 197 12.44 -6.41 -1.49
N GLU A 198 13.68 -6.84 -1.71
CA GLU A 198 14.49 -6.44 -2.87
C GLU A 198 13.88 -6.97 -4.18
N LYS A 199 13.40 -8.23 -4.19
CA LYS A 199 12.65 -8.80 -5.32
C LYS A 199 11.38 -8.01 -5.59
N PHE A 200 10.64 -7.66 -4.54
CA PHE A 200 9.44 -6.84 -4.65
C PHE A 200 9.71 -5.46 -5.23
N ARG A 201 10.76 -4.76 -4.78
CA ARG A 201 11.14 -3.44 -5.34
C ARG A 201 11.37 -3.50 -6.84
N GLN A 202 12.13 -4.50 -7.29
CA GLN A 202 12.38 -4.72 -8.72
C GLN A 202 11.09 -5.06 -9.48
N ALA A 203 10.28 -5.99 -8.96
CA ALA A 203 8.99 -6.35 -9.54
C ALA A 203 8.05 -5.15 -9.63
N LEU A 204 7.99 -4.31 -8.58
CA LEU A 204 7.13 -3.13 -8.53
C LEU A 204 7.48 -2.13 -9.64
N VAL A 205 8.73 -1.66 -9.69
CA VAL A 205 9.11 -0.60 -10.63
C VAL A 205 9.19 -1.08 -12.08
N ASN A 206 9.33 -2.38 -12.31
CA ASN A 206 9.31 -2.97 -13.66
C ASN A 206 7.87 -3.13 -14.21
N ASN A 207 6.87 -3.22 -13.35
CA ASN A 207 5.52 -3.58 -13.76
C ASN A 207 4.44 -2.55 -13.38
N PHE A 208 4.74 -1.63 -12.48
CA PHE A 208 3.79 -0.62 -12.02
C PHE A 208 4.37 0.79 -12.04
N ILE A 209 3.48 1.77 -12.06
CA ILE A 209 3.77 3.17 -11.78
C ILE A 209 2.87 3.58 -10.63
N ILE A 210 3.46 4.02 -9.51
CA ILE A 210 2.73 4.42 -8.32
C ILE A 210 2.51 5.92 -8.35
N LEU A 211 1.27 6.37 -8.28
CA LEU A 211 0.89 7.78 -8.39
C LEU A 211 0.33 8.32 -7.07
N GLU A 212 0.61 9.57 -6.78
CA GLU A 212 -0.08 10.33 -5.74
C GLU A 212 -1.50 10.75 -6.20
N PHE A 213 -2.37 11.14 -5.27
CA PHE A 213 -3.75 11.53 -5.59
C PHE A 213 -3.87 12.61 -6.67
N LYS A 214 -2.99 13.62 -6.65
CA LYS A 214 -2.98 14.66 -7.69
C LYS A 214 -2.61 14.13 -9.05
N GLN A 215 -1.72 13.15 -9.09
CA GLN A 215 -1.25 12.56 -10.33
C GLN A 215 -2.27 11.56 -10.87
N SER A 216 -2.90 10.78 -10.00
CA SER A 216 -3.92 9.80 -10.39
C SER A 216 -5.29 10.43 -10.70
N GLY A 217 -5.58 11.61 -10.15
CA GLY A 217 -6.92 12.20 -10.22
C GLY A 217 -7.97 11.46 -9.41
N ILE A 218 -7.55 10.57 -8.50
CA ILE A 218 -8.46 9.78 -7.67
C ILE A 218 -8.80 10.56 -6.39
N TYR A 219 -10.09 10.60 -6.08
CA TYR A 219 -10.61 11.18 -4.85
C TYR A 219 -11.38 10.13 -4.06
N LEU A 220 -11.07 10.02 -2.77
CA LEU A 220 -11.75 9.14 -1.85
C LEU A 220 -12.41 9.95 -0.74
N ASN A 221 -13.73 10.06 -0.78
CA ASN A 221 -14.49 10.84 0.22
C ASN A 221 -14.47 10.21 1.63
N LYS A 222 -14.15 8.94 1.72
CA LYS A 222 -14.18 8.16 2.97
C LYS A 222 -13.06 8.55 3.96
N TYR A 223 -11.91 8.99 3.47
CA TYR A 223 -10.76 9.31 4.32
C TYR A 223 -10.42 10.80 4.26
N PRO A 224 -10.21 11.46 5.43
CA PRO A 224 -9.85 12.88 5.47
C PRO A 224 -8.57 13.24 4.72
N CYS A 225 -7.65 12.30 4.55
CA CYS A 225 -6.41 12.48 3.82
C CYS A 225 -6.60 12.86 2.35
N SER A 226 -7.69 12.39 1.72
CA SER A 226 -7.98 12.74 0.33
C SER A 226 -8.38 14.22 0.16
N LYS A 227 -8.93 14.85 1.21
CA LYS A 227 -9.30 16.28 1.18
C LYS A 227 -8.10 17.20 1.13
N ASN A 228 -6.97 16.78 1.70
CA ASN A 228 -5.74 17.56 1.76
C ASN A 228 -4.69 17.08 0.74
N GLU A 229 -5.06 16.13 -0.13
CA GLU A 229 -4.18 15.57 -1.16
C GLU A 229 -2.89 14.93 -0.63
N LYS A 230 -2.78 14.75 0.69
CA LYS A 230 -1.64 14.11 1.37
C LYS A 230 -2.12 13.27 2.53
N PHE A 231 -1.56 12.08 2.66
CA PHE A 231 -1.61 11.36 3.92
C PHE A 231 -0.75 12.08 4.95
N SER A 232 -1.25 12.20 6.17
CA SER A 232 -0.47 12.78 7.27
C SER A 232 0.03 11.68 8.21
N GLY A 233 1.22 11.88 8.74
CA GLY A 233 1.72 11.10 9.85
C GLY A 233 2.13 9.66 9.53
N ASP A 234 1.93 8.77 10.50
CA ASP A 234 2.38 7.38 10.48
C ASP A 234 1.90 6.56 9.27
N GLN A 235 0.74 6.88 8.70
CA GLN A 235 0.20 6.17 7.54
C GLN A 235 1.02 6.45 6.28
N TYR A 236 1.37 7.72 6.04
CA TYR A 236 2.14 8.11 4.85
C TYR A 236 3.53 7.48 4.81
N ILE A 237 4.19 7.38 5.95
CA ILE A 237 5.52 6.78 6.07
C ILE A 237 5.51 5.30 5.65
N GLY A 238 4.41 4.60 5.95
CA GLY A 238 4.26 3.20 5.57
C GLY A 238 3.91 2.96 4.11
N LEU A 239 3.62 4.02 3.34
CA LEU A 239 3.21 3.92 1.95
C LEU A 239 4.40 4.01 1.00
N TYR A 240 4.20 3.43 -0.18
CA TYR A 240 5.13 3.50 -1.30
C TYR A 240 4.80 4.74 -2.12
N ASN A 241 5.23 5.92 -1.66
CA ASN A 241 4.94 7.21 -2.29
C ASN A 241 5.70 7.40 -3.61
N PHE A 242 5.36 8.46 -4.36
CA PHE A 242 5.95 8.72 -5.66
C PHE A 242 7.46 9.00 -5.59
N TRP A 243 7.95 9.64 -4.52
CA TRP A 243 9.38 9.84 -4.31
C TRP A 243 10.14 8.51 -4.16
N ARG A 244 9.61 7.53 -3.39
CA ARG A 244 10.19 6.18 -3.30
C ARG A 244 10.18 5.50 -4.65
N TYR A 245 9.07 5.61 -5.39
CA TYR A 245 8.95 5.05 -6.72
C TYR A 245 10.03 5.59 -7.68
N GLU A 246 10.25 6.91 -7.73
CA GLU A 246 11.28 7.52 -8.57
C GLU A 246 12.70 7.05 -8.19
N ASN A 247 12.98 6.92 -6.89
CA ASN A 247 14.29 6.42 -6.42
C ASN A 247 14.53 4.96 -6.82
N GLU A 248 13.53 4.10 -6.65
CA GLU A 248 13.63 2.70 -7.03
C GLU A 248 13.67 2.54 -8.56
N TYR A 249 12.91 3.35 -9.30
CA TYR A 249 12.97 3.38 -10.76
C TYR A 249 14.38 3.78 -11.25
N LYS A 250 14.97 4.82 -10.67
CA LYS A 250 16.35 5.22 -10.96
C LYS A 250 17.33 4.09 -10.67
N LYS A 251 17.16 3.41 -9.54
CA LYS A 251 18.06 2.34 -9.10
C LYS A 251 18.00 1.11 -10.00
N TYR A 252 16.80 0.68 -10.42
CA TYR A 252 16.63 -0.62 -11.08
C TYR A 252 16.30 -0.55 -12.57
N CYS A 253 15.77 0.58 -13.05
CA CYS A 253 15.31 0.71 -14.44
C CYS A 253 16.14 1.69 -15.26
N ASP A 254 16.43 2.88 -14.73
CA ASP A 254 17.10 3.94 -15.47
C ASP A 254 18.02 4.77 -14.55
N ASN A 255 19.28 4.44 -14.51
CA ASN A 255 20.27 5.14 -13.67
C ASN A 255 20.52 6.60 -14.07
N THR A 256 20.08 7.01 -15.26
CA THR A 256 20.17 8.39 -15.76
C THR A 256 18.96 9.23 -15.40
N TYR A 257 17.89 8.60 -14.87
CA TYR A 257 16.66 9.30 -14.50
C TYR A 257 16.91 10.38 -13.46
N GLU A 258 16.37 11.58 -13.69
CA GLU A 258 16.43 12.68 -12.74
C GLU A 258 15.17 12.67 -11.86
N ILE A 259 15.37 12.48 -10.55
CA ILE A 259 14.26 12.47 -9.58
C ILE A 259 13.62 13.85 -9.55
N THR A 260 12.33 13.91 -9.85
CA THR A 260 11.58 15.18 -9.95
C THR A 260 10.93 15.59 -8.62
N THR A 261 10.66 14.62 -7.74
CA THR A 261 10.02 14.87 -6.44
C THR A 261 11.08 15.19 -5.41
N LYS A 262 10.89 16.33 -4.73
CA LYS A 262 11.66 16.67 -3.53
C LYS A 262 10.82 16.35 -2.30
N ASP A 263 11.22 15.36 -1.55
CA ASP A 263 10.58 15.06 -0.28
C ASP A 263 11.63 15.05 0.84
N SER A 264 11.85 16.21 1.44
CA SER A 264 12.80 16.40 2.53
C SER A 264 12.53 15.50 3.75
N PHE A 265 11.36 14.88 3.81
CA PHE A 265 11.01 13.95 4.87
C PHE A 265 11.68 12.57 4.68
N PHE A 266 11.83 12.14 3.42
CA PHE A 266 12.42 10.83 3.08
C PHE A 266 13.89 10.91 2.67
N GLU A 267 14.43 12.09 2.39
CA GLU A 267 15.86 12.26 2.12
C GLU A 267 16.72 11.76 3.28
N ASN A 268 16.14 11.79 4.49
CA ASN A 268 16.71 11.16 5.68
C ASN A 268 15.60 10.46 6.47
N GLU A 269 15.32 9.22 6.14
CA GLU A 269 14.20 8.45 6.69
C GLU A 269 14.24 8.38 8.22
N LYS A 270 15.43 8.18 8.79
CA LYS A 270 15.60 8.07 10.25
C LYS A 270 15.29 9.40 10.95
N LEU A 271 15.77 10.52 10.41
CA LEU A 271 15.45 11.85 10.91
C LEU A 271 13.98 12.19 10.69
N GLY A 272 13.40 11.73 9.57
CA GLY A 272 11.98 11.87 9.28
C GLY A 272 11.10 11.24 10.37
N TYR A 273 11.41 10.00 10.79
CA TYR A 273 10.68 9.32 11.87
C TYR A 273 10.80 10.04 13.21
N SER A 274 11.99 10.50 13.56
CA SER A 274 12.20 11.22 14.81
C SER A 274 11.47 12.56 14.83
N LYS A 275 11.51 13.30 13.72
CA LYS A 275 10.78 14.56 13.53
C LYS A 275 9.27 14.36 13.62
N LEU A 276 8.76 13.27 13.02
CA LEU A 276 7.35 12.94 13.08
C LEU A 276 6.86 12.68 14.49
N ARG A 277 7.67 12.01 15.34
CA ARG A 277 7.32 11.80 16.75
C ARG A 277 7.07 13.12 17.46
N VAL A 278 7.94 14.10 17.24
CA VAL A 278 7.77 15.46 17.80
C VAL A 278 6.45 16.07 17.32
N TYR A 279 6.18 16.06 16.02
CA TYR A 279 4.93 16.61 15.46
C TYR A 279 3.68 15.92 16.00
N LYS A 280 3.71 14.61 16.19
CA LYS A 280 2.60 13.85 16.75
C LYS A 280 2.26 14.25 18.18
N HIS A 281 3.26 14.55 18.99
CA HIS A 281 3.04 15.06 20.34
C HIS A 281 2.52 16.50 20.32
N ILE A 282 3.05 17.35 19.45
CA ILE A 282 2.57 18.73 19.27
C ILE A 282 1.11 18.74 18.79
N SER A 283 0.74 17.92 17.81
CA SER A 283 -0.64 17.89 17.28
C SER A 283 -1.68 17.53 18.34
N LYS A 284 -1.33 16.70 19.33
CA LYS A 284 -2.22 16.38 20.44
C LYS A 284 -2.51 17.56 21.36
N LEU A 285 -1.63 18.58 21.40
CA LEU A 285 -1.90 19.80 22.17
C LEU A 285 -3.00 20.65 21.54
N THR A 286 -3.08 20.63 20.21
CA THR A 286 -4.06 21.42 19.44
C THR A 286 -5.35 20.68 19.19
N ASP A 287 -5.39 19.37 19.44
CA ASP A 287 -6.57 18.55 19.25
C ASP A 287 -7.60 18.82 20.35
N SER A 288 -8.81 19.25 19.94
CA SER A 288 -9.92 19.55 20.84
C SER A 288 -10.46 18.32 21.57
N SER A 289 -10.29 17.12 21.01
CA SER A 289 -10.70 15.85 21.61
C SER A 289 -9.76 15.35 22.72
N THR A 290 -8.56 15.93 22.82
CA THR A 290 -7.56 15.54 23.81
C THR A 290 -7.84 16.16 25.16
N THR A 291 -7.91 15.35 26.23
CA THR A 291 -8.13 15.80 27.61
C THR A 291 -7.02 16.72 28.12
N CYS A 292 -7.33 17.58 29.08
CA CYS A 292 -6.37 18.51 29.68
C CYS A 292 -5.16 17.77 30.29
N THR A 293 -5.40 16.66 31.00
CA THR A 293 -4.34 15.82 31.58
C THR A 293 -3.43 15.23 30.51
N ALA A 294 -4.00 14.72 29.40
CA ALA A 294 -3.21 14.20 28.29
C ALA A 294 -2.42 15.29 27.58
N LYS A 295 -2.91 16.53 27.50
CA LYS A 295 -2.17 17.69 26.98
C LYS A 295 -0.97 18.04 27.85
N LEU A 296 -1.15 18.06 29.16
CA LEU A 296 -0.03 18.29 30.10
C LEU A 296 1.03 17.21 29.98
N GLU A 297 0.64 15.94 29.86
CA GLU A 297 1.57 14.84 29.62
C GLU A 297 2.38 15.05 28.31
N GLN A 298 1.72 15.47 27.23
CA GLN A 298 2.43 15.76 25.97
C GLN A 298 3.42 16.91 26.15
N LEU A 299 3.03 17.99 26.86
CA LEU A 299 3.85 19.18 27.05
C LEU A 299 5.11 18.89 27.89
N PHE A 300 4.95 18.15 28.98
CA PHE A 300 6.05 17.96 29.96
C PHE A 300 6.87 16.68 29.71
N ILE A 301 6.32 15.68 29.04
CA ILE A 301 6.97 14.38 28.84
C ILE A 301 7.15 14.07 27.36
N GLY A 302 6.05 14.05 26.59
CA GLY A 302 6.05 13.57 25.22
C GLY A 302 6.92 14.40 24.27
N ILE A 303 6.74 15.72 24.26
CA ILE A 303 7.51 16.65 23.41
C ILE A 303 8.98 16.69 23.81
N PRO A 304 9.35 16.90 25.09
CA PRO A 304 10.76 16.97 25.49
C PRO A 304 11.53 15.68 25.17
N ILE A 305 10.96 14.50 25.46
CA ILE A 305 11.61 13.22 25.17
C ILE A 305 11.77 13.04 23.66
N SER A 306 10.74 13.33 22.88
CA SER A 306 10.78 13.16 21.42
C SER A 306 11.74 14.15 20.76
N ALA A 307 11.84 15.38 21.26
CA ALA A 307 12.79 16.37 20.79
C ALA A 307 14.23 15.96 21.11
N MET A 308 14.47 15.41 22.30
CA MET A 308 15.78 14.91 22.68
C MET A 308 16.21 13.72 21.83
N CYS A 309 15.30 12.77 21.54
CA CYS A 309 15.56 11.67 20.61
C CYS A 309 15.90 12.17 19.20
N TYR A 310 15.17 13.17 18.72
CA TYR A 310 15.45 13.79 17.42
C TYR A 310 16.86 14.43 17.38
N LEU A 311 17.24 15.18 18.42
CA LEU A 311 18.58 15.79 18.50
C LEU A 311 19.69 14.74 18.54
N ILE A 312 19.49 13.65 19.27
CA ILE A 312 20.44 12.52 19.32
C ILE A 312 20.60 11.89 17.92
N ASP A 313 19.50 11.69 17.19
CA ASP A 313 19.55 11.13 15.84
C ASP A 313 20.26 12.08 14.86
N VAL A 314 20.04 13.40 14.94
CA VAL A 314 20.77 14.42 14.17
C VAL A 314 22.27 14.36 14.46
N LEU A 315 22.66 14.33 15.74
CA LEU A 315 24.08 14.27 16.12
C LEU A 315 24.76 12.98 15.65
N LYS A 316 24.09 11.85 15.75
CA LYS A 316 24.63 10.57 15.25
C LYS A 316 24.91 10.60 13.75
N GLU A 317 24.04 11.25 12.99
CA GLU A 317 24.18 11.36 11.55
C GLU A 317 25.34 12.30 11.17
N GLN A 318 25.44 13.46 11.81
CA GLN A 318 26.56 14.38 11.61
C GLN A 318 27.91 13.74 11.96
N LEU A 319 27.97 12.91 13.00
CA LEU A 319 29.17 12.20 13.41
C LEU A 319 29.48 10.97 12.51
N GLY A 320 28.45 10.36 11.93
CA GLY A 320 28.57 9.24 10.99
C GLY A 320 29.16 9.69 9.65
N THR A 321 28.67 10.79 9.10
CA THR A 321 29.19 11.36 7.83
C THR A 321 30.62 11.81 7.91
N ASN A 322 31.13 12.21 9.08
CA ASN A 322 32.55 12.55 9.28
C ASN A 322 33.49 11.34 9.35
N LYS A 323 32.97 10.11 9.47
CA LYS A 323 33.79 8.89 9.45
C LYS A 323 33.97 8.30 8.05
N GLU A 324 33.08 8.59 7.11
CA GLU A 324 33.18 8.13 5.72
C GLU A 324 34.03 9.06 4.84
N GLN A 325 34.41 10.22 5.34
CA GLN A 325 35.29 11.19 4.64
C GLN A 325 36.77 11.14 5.11
N LYS A 326 37.16 10.21 5.95
CA LYS A 326 38.53 9.94 6.34
C LYS A 326 38.95 8.54 5.90
#